data_a1a6b4a5ccc474995115288f0bcf4806
#
_entry.id   a1a6b4a5ccc474995115288f0bcf4806
#
_cell.length_a   1.000
_cell.length_b   1.000
_cell.length_c   1.000
_cell.angle_alpha   90.00
_cell.angle_beta   90.00
_cell.angle_gamma   90.00
#
_symmetry.space_group_name_H-M   'P 1'
#
loop_
_entity.id
_entity.type
_entity.pdbx_description
1 polymer ?
#
loop_
_entity_poly.entity_id
_entity_poly.type
_entity_poly.pdbx_seq_one_letter_code
_entity_poly.pdbx_strand_id
1 'polypeptide(L)' 'MRILVESLKRLYESGRVTKEELLDRVAGSKISQEEYEYITSQKVV' A
#
# COMPACT_ATOMS: atom_id res chain seq x y z
N MET A 1 5.69 -10.85 -3.01
CA MET A 1 5.03 -9.98 -2.04
C MET A 1 4.09 -10.77 -1.16
N ARG A 2 3.82 -10.26 0.02
CA ARG A 2 2.95 -10.97 0.95
C ARG A 2 1.50 -10.80 0.53
N ILE A 3 0.68 -11.74 0.98
CA ILE A 3 -0.74 -11.69 0.69
C ILE A 3 -1.37 -10.40 1.17
N LEU A 4 -0.93 -9.91 2.33
CA LEU A 4 -1.44 -8.66 2.86
C LEU A 4 -1.23 -7.52 1.88
N VAL A 5 -0.04 -7.46 1.28
CA VAL A 5 0.28 -6.40 0.35
C VAL A 5 -0.59 -6.49 -0.89
N GLU A 6 -0.80 -7.70 -1.38
CA GLU A 6 -1.65 -7.88 -2.55
C GLU A 6 -3.09 -7.46 -2.25
N SER A 7 -3.57 -7.81 -1.08
CA SER A 7 -4.92 -7.42 -0.68
C SER A 7 -5.05 -5.90 -0.61
N LEU A 8 -4.07 -5.25 -0.01
CA LEU A 8 -4.10 -3.81 0.10
C LEU A 8 -4.05 -3.15 -1.26
N LYS A 9 -3.27 -3.72 -2.15
CA LYS A 9 -3.21 -3.17 -3.50
C LYS A 9 -4.56 -3.21 -4.17
N ARG A 10 -5.26 -4.33 -4.05
CA ARG A 10 -6.59 -4.45 -4.63
C ARG A 10 -7.56 -3.45 -4.02
N LEU A 11 -7.51 -3.32 -2.71
CA LEU A 11 -8.39 -2.39 -2.03
C LEU A 11 -8.11 -0.96 -2.45
N TYR A 12 -6.84 -0.65 -2.59
CA TYR A 12 -6.48 0.69 -3.03
C TYR A 12 -6.97 0.96 -4.44
N GLU A 13 -6.80 0.01 -5.33
CA GLU A 13 -7.20 0.18 -6.71
C GLU A 13 -8.71 0.31 -6.86
N SER A 14 -9.45 -0.34 -5.98
CA SER A 14 -10.90 -0.25 -6.03
C SER A 14 -11.44 0.95 -5.27
N GLY A 15 -10.57 1.75 -4.68
CA GLY A 15 -10.99 2.96 -3.99
C GLY A 15 -11.43 2.74 -2.56
N ARG A 16 -11.21 1.56 -2.02
CA ARG A 16 -11.65 1.26 -0.66
C ARG A 16 -10.63 1.64 0.39
N VAL A 17 -9.40 1.83 -0.03
CA VAL A 17 -8.32 2.24 0.86
C VAL A 17 -7.66 3.45 0.24
N THR A 18 -7.35 4.45 1.07
CA THR A 18 -6.74 5.67 0.58
C THR A 18 -5.25 5.64 0.83
N LYS A 19 -4.55 6.57 0.18
CA LYS A 19 -3.13 6.72 0.42
C LYS A 19 -2.84 7.00 1.88
N GLU A 20 -3.69 7.81 2.50
CA GLU A 20 -3.48 8.16 3.89
C GLU A 20 -3.54 6.93 4.77
N GLU A 21 -4.43 6.01 4.47
CA GLU A 21 -4.51 4.79 5.24
C GLU A 21 -3.25 3.95 5.05
N LEU A 22 -2.73 3.94 3.84
CA LEU A 22 -1.50 3.21 3.58
C LEU A 22 -0.32 3.84 4.31
N LEU A 23 -0.26 5.17 4.31
CA LEU A 23 0.80 5.86 5.03
C LEU A 23 0.73 5.55 6.52
N ASP A 24 -0.47 5.46 7.04
CA ASP A 24 -0.67 5.12 8.44
C ASP A 24 -0.09 3.74 8.73
N ARG A 25 -0.26 2.82 7.82
CA ARG A 25 0.29 1.49 8.00
C ARG A 25 1.81 1.50 7.93
N VAL A 26 2.37 2.32 7.08
CA VAL A 26 3.82 2.46 7.04
C VAL A 26 4.32 3.02 8.36
N ALA A 27 3.67 4.04 8.87
CA ALA A 27 4.04 4.64 10.13
C ALA A 27 3.93 3.63 11.28
N GLY A 28 2.97 2.72 11.18
CA GLY A 28 2.81 1.70 12.19
C GLY A 28 3.68 0.47 11.97
N SER A 29 4.56 0.52 10.98
CA SER A 29 5.46 -0.58 10.64
C SER A 29 4.71 -1.84 10.21
N LYS A 30 3.51 -1.68 9.73
CA LYS A 30 2.74 -2.82 9.23
C LYS A 30 3.15 -3.19 7.83
N ILE A 31 3.56 -2.22 7.04
CA ILE A 31 4.12 -2.45 5.73
C ILE A 31 5.33 -1.55 5.59
N SER A 32 6.20 -1.89 4.66
CA SER A 32 7.39 -1.11 4.43
C SER A 32 7.09 -0.04 3.39
N GLN A 33 8.02 0.91 3.26
CA GLN A 33 7.88 1.94 2.27
C GLN A 33 7.86 1.36 0.86
N GLU A 34 8.67 0.36 0.63
CA GLU A 34 8.68 -0.29 -0.67
C GLU A 34 7.34 -0.92 -0.98
N GLU A 35 6.72 -1.52 0.02
CA GLU A 35 5.41 -2.11 -0.17
C GLU A 35 4.37 -1.04 -0.43
N TYR A 36 4.50 0.09 0.25
CA TYR A 36 3.60 1.20 0.02
C TYR A 36 3.69 1.65 -1.45
N GLU A 37 4.89 1.81 -1.95
CA GLU A 37 5.08 2.22 -3.33
C GLU A 37 4.51 1.20 -4.29
N TYR A 38 4.69 -0.06 -3.98
CA TYR A 38 4.16 -1.11 -4.82
C TYR A 38 2.63 -1.04 -4.88
N ILE A 39 2.00 -0.84 -3.72
CA ILE A 39 0.55 -0.81 -3.64
C ILE A 39 -0.02 0.38 -4.37
N THR A 40 0.58 1.54 -4.20
CA THR A 40 0.06 2.74 -4.83
C THR A 40 0.45 2.86 -6.28
N SER A 41 1.39 2.03 -6.72
CA SER A 41 1.91 2.09 -8.08
C SER A 41 2.47 3.46 -8.39
N GLN A 42 3.00 4.11 -7.41
CA GLN A 42 3.60 5.43 -7.57
C GLN A 42 5.02 5.34 -8.07
N LYS A 43 5.39 4.18 -8.49
CA LYS A 43 6.71 3.98 -8.96
C LYS A 43 7.02 4.88 -10.14
N VAL A 44 8.06 5.62 -10.00
CA VAL A 44 8.50 6.50 -11.07
C VAL A 44 9.71 5.89 -11.71
N VAL A 45 9.65 5.73 -12.96
CA VAL A 45 10.75 5.10 -13.68
C VAL A 45 11.63 6.12 -14.31
#